data_8d97ade0163064c8af7c36e93900649b
#
_entry.id   8d97ade0163064c8af7c36e93900649b
#
_cell.length_a   1.000
_cell.length_b   1.000
_cell.length_c   1.000
_cell.angle_alpha   90.00
_cell.angle_beta   90.00
_cell.angle_gamma   90.00
#
_symmetry.space_group_name_H-M   'P 1'
#
loop_
_entity.id
_entity.type
_entity.pdbx_description
1 polymer ?
#
loop_
_entity_poly.entity_id
_entity_poly.type
_entity_poly.pdbx_seq_one_letter_code
_entity_poly.pdbx_strand_id
1 'polypeptide(L)'
;RTGADFLKVNKQIKDRLKANALPIQLPIGAEGDLTGIIDLVANKAYLYKNDLGTDIQEAPIPSEMEEEAAEWRYKLMESVAENDEELIEIFLDTGELSTEQLKKGIREGVLKHGLVPVLCGSAFKNKGVQLVLDAVVDYLPAPVDVKPIQGVLPSGKEDVRPSDDNAPFSALAFKVMSDPYGKLTFVRMYSGVLSKGSYVMNSTKDAKERISRLVILKADEREEVDELRAGDLGAVLGLKNTTTGDTLCNTDDPIVLETLFIPEPVISVAVEPKTKGDMEKLSKALTALSEEDPTFRVSTDPETNQTVIAGMGELHLEILVDRMLREFKVEANIGAPQVSYRETIRSSSKGEGKYARQTGGKGQYGHVIIEMEPAEVGKGFEFVNKIVGGSVPKEYIGPASNGMKETCESGVLAGYPLIDVKV
;
A
#
# COMPACT_ATOMS: atom_id res chain seq x y z
N ARG A 1 24.79 7.47 -20.82
CA ARG A 1 25.45 7.36 -19.51
C ARG A 1 26.64 6.42 -19.63
N THR A 2 27.79 6.79 -19.07
CA THR A 2 28.98 5.95 -19.09
C THR A 2 28.71 4.55 -18.52
N GLY A 3 29.15 3.49 -19.22
CA GLY A 3 28.92 2.09 -18.86
C GLY A 3 27.56 1.54 -19.27
N ALA A 4 26.76 2.28 -20.06
CA ALA A 4 25.51 1.78 -20.58
C ALA A 4 25.75 0.73 -21.69
N ASP A 5 25.19 -0.47 -21.51
CA ASP A 5 25.29 -1.59 -22.44
C ASP A 5 23.93 -2.29 -22.51
N PHE A 6 23.25 -2.14 -23.62
CA PHE A 6 21.88 -2.62 -23.82
C PHE A 6 21.79 -4.16 -23.76
N LEU A 7 22.65 -4.85 -24.49
CA LEU A 7 22.61 -6.31 -24.56
C LEU A 7 22.99 -6.98 -23.23
N LYS A 8 23.95 -6.39 -22.51
CA LYS A 8 24.31 -6.84 -21.16
C LYS A 8 23.13 -6.69 -20.20
N VAL A 9 22.41 -5.56 -20.25
CA VAL A 9 21.22 -5.35 -19.42
C VAL A 9 20.11 -6.32 -19.78
N ASN A 10 19.85 -6.55 -21.07
CA ASN A 10 18.88 -7.55 -21.54
C ASN A 10 19.20 -8.96 -21.00
N LYS A 11 20.49 -9.35 -21.07
CA LYS A 11 20.95 -10.61 -20.47
C LYS A 11 20.69 -10.66 -18.96
N GLN A 12 20.97 -9.57 -18.23
CA GLN A 12 20.70 -9.51 -16.79
C GLN A 12 19.21 -9.62 -16.46
N ILE A 13 18.31 -9.06 -17.28
CA ILE A 13 16.85 -9.21 -17.11
C ILE A 13 16.48 -10.70 -17.22
N LYS A 14 17.00 -11.41 -18.23
CA LYS A 14 16.78 -12.85 -18.38
C LYS A 14 17.34 -13.66 -17.20
N ASP A 15 18.60 -13.41 -16.84
CA ASP A 15 19.31 -14.22 -15.84
C ASP A 15 18.78 -13.99 -14.41
N ARG A 16 18.51 -12.74 -14.02
CA ARG A 16 18.15 -12.37 -12.65
C ARG A 16 16.65 -12.36 -12.40
N LEU A 17 15.85 -11.86 -13.37
CA LEU A 17 14.40 -11.75 -13.22
C LEU A 17 13.65 -12.94 -13.82
N LYS A 18 14.36 -13.84 -14.55
CA LYS A 18 13.77 -15.01 -15.25
C LYS A 18 12.66 -14.62 -16.23
N ALA A 19 12.71 -13.38 -16.72
CA ALA A 19 11.75 -12.89 -17.69
C ALA A 19 12.15 -13.32 -19.11
N ASN A 20 11.18 -13.65 -19.95
CA ASN A 20 11.40 -13.84 -21.39
C ASN A 20 11.54 -12.46 -22.06
N ALA A 21 12.66 -11.80 -21.78
CA ALA A 21 12.98 -10.46 -22.28
C ALA A 21 13.48 -10.54 -23.72
N LEU A 22 12.78 -9.88 -24.63
CA LEU A 22 13.06 -9.94 -26.06
C LEU A 22 13.31 -8.53 -26.61
N PRO A 23 14.52 -8.22 -27.10
CA PRO A 23 14.77 -6.96 -27.78
C PRO A 23 13.89 -6.80 -29.02
N ILE A 24 13.13 -5.72 -29.07
CA ILE A 24 12.41 -5.30 -30.28
C ILE A 24 13.09 -4.11 -30.96
N GLN A 25 14.18 -3.63 -30.36
CA GLN A 25 15.01 -2.54 -30.86
C GLN A 25 16.49 -2.81 -30.56
N LEU A 26 17.37 -2.20 -31.36
CA LEU A 26 18.82 -2.14 -31.10
C LEU A 26 19.30 -0.69 -31.12
N PRO A 27 20.23 -0.29 -30.24
CA PRO A 27 20.79 1.05 -30.26
C PRO A 27 21.83 1.20 -31.40
N ILE A 28 21.83 2.35 -32.07
CA ILE A 28 22.93 2.74 -32.99
C ILE A 28 23.86 3.63 -32.19
N GLY A 29 25.06 3.10 -31.87
CA GLY A 29 26.00 3.71 -30.95
C GLY A 29 25.70 3.39 -29.48
N ALA A 30 26.61 3.77 -28.60
CA ALA A 30 26.55 3.50 -27.17
C ALA A 30 26.84 4.75 -26.35
N GLU A 31 26.39 4.80 -25.10
CA GLU A 31 26.67 5.86 -24.12
C GLU A 31 26.37 7.29 -24.62
N GLY A 32 27.43 8.09 -24.85
CA GLY A 32 27.34 9.46 -25.39
C GLY A 32 27.02 9.50 -26.88
N ASP A 33 27.38 8.45 -27.60
CA ASP A 33 27.30 8.34 -29.05
C ASP A 33 26.03 7.62 -29.56
N LEU A 34 25.00 7.55 -28.72
CA LEU A 34 23.68 7.07 -29.13
C LEU A 34 23.10 8.04 -30.19
N THR A 35 23.19 7.67 -31.45
CA THR A 35 22.76 8.48 -32.62
C THR A 35 21.42 8.03 -33.18
N GLY A 36 21.02 6.78 -32.95
CA GLY A 36 19.80 6.23 -33.52
C GLY A 36 19.33 4.95 -32.82
N ILE A 37 18.23 4.42 -33.34
CA ILE A 37 17.62 3.18 -32.88
C ILE A 37 17.19 2.37 -34.12
N ILE A 38 17.51 1.10 -34.16
CA ILE A 38 16.98 0.15 -35.13
C ILE A 38 15.70 -0.44 -34.56
N ASP A 39 14.61 -0.36 -35.29
CA ASP A 39 13.36 -1.05 -35.00
C ASP A 39 13.36 -2.41 -35.72
N LEU A 40 13.43 -3.46 -34.95
CA LEU A 40 13.45 -4.84 -35.48
C LEU A 40 12.07 -5.30 -36.00
N VAL A 41 11.00 -4.70 -35.52
CA VAL A 41 9.63 -4.99 -35.97
C VAL A 41 9.37 -4.36 -37.35
N ALA A 42 9.66 -3.07 -37.47
CA ALA A 42 9.49 -2.33 -38.72
C ALA A 42 10.67 -2.52 -39.70
N ASN A 43 11.77 -3.15 -39.29
CA ASN A 43 12.98 -3.38 -40.04
C ASN A 43 13.57 -2.10 -40.66
N LYS A 44 13.69 -1.05 -39.85
CA LYS A 44 14.24 0.25 -40.26
C LYS A 44 14.94 0.94 -39.09
N ALA A 45 15.70 2.00 -39.42
CA ALA A 45 16.37 2.82 -38.41
C ALA A 45 15.71 4.18 -38.22
N TYR A 46 15.77 4.68 -36.99
CA TYR A 46 15.40 6.04 -36.60
C TYR A 46 16.66 6.78 -36.16
N LEU A 47 17.07 7.81 -36.92
CA LEU A 47 18.24 8.62 -36.64
C LEU A 47 17.86 9.95 -36.02
N TYR A 48 18.49 10.33 -34.90
CA TYR A 48 18.29 11.58 -34.21
C TYR A 48 19.27 12.63 -34.69
N LYS A 49 18.78 13.69 -35.35
CA LYS A 49 19.59 14.75 -35.95
C LYS A 49 19.97 15.87 -35.00
N ASN A 50 19.33 15.93 -33.84
CA ASN A 50 19.62 16.92 -32.80
C ASN A 50 19.75 16.28 -31.42
N ASP A 51 20.38 17.02 -30.47
CA ASP A 51 20.59 16.56 -29.10
C ASP A 51 19.32 16.59 -28.24
N LEU A 52 18.26 17.25 -28.71
CA LEU A 52 16.98 17.32 -28.02
C LEU A 52 16.04 16.14 -28.37
N GLY A 53 16.45 15.27 -29.32
CA GLY A 53 15.64 14.10 -29.73
C GLY A 53 14.32 14.44 -30.38
N THR A 54 14.16 15.67 -30.91
CA THR A 54 12.92 16.15 -31.56
C THR A 54 12.95 16.04 -33.06
N ASP A 55 14.13 15.94 -33.68
CA ASP A 55 14.32 15.76 -35.11
C ASP A 55 14.70 14.32 -35.40
N ILE A 56 13.70 13.53 -35.81
CA ILE A 56 13.81 12.08 -36.06
C ILE A 56 13.65 11.82 -37.54
N GLN A 57 14.65 11.17 -38.13
CA GLN A 57 14.64 10.77 -39.54
C GLN A 57 14.57 9.25 -39.66
N GLU A 58 13.61 8.73 -40.41
CA GLU A 58 13.61 7.34 -40.86
C GLU A 58 14.69 7.10 -41.90
N ALA A 59 15.40 5.97 -41.79
CA ALA A 59 16.48 5.57 -42.65
C ALA A 59 16.54 4.03 -42.81
N PRO A 60 17.18 3.51 -43.84
CA PRO A 60 17.56 2.09 -43.84
C PRO A 60 18.53 1.78 -42.70
N ILE A 61 18.59 0.52 -42.31
CA ILE A 61 19.53 0.04 -41.31
C ILE A 61 20.96 0.31 -41.81
N PRO A 62 21.87 0.87 -40.98
CA PRO A 62 23.27 1.07 -41.35
C PRO A 62 23.93 -0.25 -41.78
N SER A 63 24.71 -0.23 -42.85
CA SER A 63 25.32 -1.44 -43.42
C SER A 63 26.20 -2.23 -42.44
N GLU A 64 26.85 -1.52 -41.50
CA GLU A 64 27.65 -2.12 -40.43
C GLU A 64 26.82 -2.87 -39.37
N MET A 65 25.50 -2.67 -39.33
CA MET A 65 24.58 -3.29 -38.36
C MET A 65 23.54 -4.21 -39.03
N GLU A 66 23.56 -4.36 -40.36
CA GLU A 66 22.58 -5.18 -41.06
C GLU A 66 22.59 -6.65 -40.61
N GLU A 67 23.80 -7.24 -40.46
CA GLU A 67 23.96 -8.64 -40.04
C GLU A 67 23.43 -8.85 -38.59
N GLU A 68 23.84 -7.97 -37.68
CA GLU A 68 23.36 -8.03 -36.27
C GLU A 68 21.85 -7.81 -36.17
N ALA A 69 21.32 -6.84 -36.91
CA ALA A 69 19.89 -6.57 -36.94
C ALA A 69 19.08 -7.73 -37.51
N ALA A 70 19.58 -8.38 -38.58
CA ALA A 70 18.96 -9.57 -39.16
C ALA A 70 18.95 -10.75 -38.18
N GLU A 71 20.06 -10.99 -37.46
CA GLU A 71 20.12 -12.03 -36.42
C GLU A 71 19.12 -11.80 -35.31
N TRP A 72 19.03 -10.57 -34.76
CA TRP A 72 18.08 -10.23 -33.70
C TRP A 72 16.65 -10.25 -34.20
N ARG A 73 16.37 -9.82 -35.42
CA ARG A 73 15.05 -9.92 -36.03
C ARG A 73 14.61 -11.37 -36.19
N TYR A 74 15.52 -12.25 -36.62
CA TYR A 74 15.22 -13.68 -36.72
C TYR A 74 14.86 -14.29 -35.37
N LYS A 75 15.65 -14.01 -34.31
CA LYS A 75 15.33 -14.42 -32.94
C LYS A 75 14.00 -13.86 -32.44
N LEU A 76 13.64 -12.62 -32.83
CA LEU A 76 12.35 -12.02 -32.54
C LEU A 76 11.22 -12.81 -33.21
N MET A 77 11.32 -13.08 -34.50
CA MET A 77 10.32 -13.84 -35.25
C MET A 77 10.12 -15.25 -34.69
N GLU A 78 11.21 -15.96 -34.41
CA GLU A 78 11.20 -17.30 -33.81
C GLU A 78 10.47 -17.29 -32.47
N SER A 79 10.85 -16.40 -31.54
CA SER A 79 10.24 -16.31 -30.22
C SER A 79 8.78 -15.89 -30.25
N VAL A 80 8.38 -15.06 -31.20
CA VAL A 80 6.98 -14.65 -31.40
C VAL A 80 6.15 -15.81 -31.98
N ALA A 81 6.71 -16.52 -32.98
CA ALA A 81 6.06 -17.64 -33.61
C ALA A 81 5.77 -18.80 -32.65
N GLU A 82 6.67 -19.07 -31.69
CA GLU A 82 6.49 -20.13 -30.68
C GLU A 82 5.23 -19.96 -29.81
N ASN A 83 4.65 -18.76 -29.75
CA ASN A 83 3.48 -18.47 -28.92
C ASN A 83 2.12 -18.54 -29.66
N ASP A 84 2.13 -18.78 -30.98
CA ASP A 84 0.94 -18.77 -31.83
C ASP A 84 1.04 -19.83 -32.92
N GLU A 85 0.05 -20.75 -32.98
CA GLU A 85 0.05 -21.88 -33.94
C GLU A 85 0.00 -21.42 -35.40
N GLU A 86 -0.68 -20.34 -35.73
CA GLU A 86 -0.77 -19.77 -37.08
C GLU A 86 0.57 -19.15 -37.49
N LEU A 87 1.19 -18.40 -36.56
CA LEU A 87 2.46 -17.73 -36.83
C LEU A 87 3.64 -18.72 -36.98
N ILE A 88 3.62 -19.85 -36.25
CA ILE A 88 4.68 -20.84 -36.35
C ILE A 88 4.61 -21.58 -37.71
N GLU A 89 3.40 -21.89 -38.22
CA GLU A 89 3.24 -22.47 -39.55
C GLU A 89 3.78 -21.53 -40.64
N ILE A 90 3.40 -20.25 -40.61
CA ILE A 90 3.87 -19.25 -41.57
C ILE A 90 5.37 -19.10 -41.48
N PHE A 91 5.95 -19.01 -40.28
CA PHE A 91 7.40 -18.84 -40.11
C PHE A 91 8.20 -20.06 -40.58
N LEU A 92 7.70 -21.28 -40.35
CA LEU A 92 8.34 -22.52 -40.84
C LEU A 92 8.28 -22.66 -42.36
N ASP A 93 7.22 -22.16 -43.00
CA ASP A 93 7.04 -22.26 -44.47
C ASP A 93 7.81 -21.14 -45.20
N THR A 94 7.80 -19.94 -44.70
CA THR A 94 8.35 -18.75 -45.39
C THR A 94 9.70 -18.28 -44.85
N GLY A 95 10.04 -18.60 -43.60
CA GLY A 95 11.20 -18.07 -42.87
C GLY A 95 11.04 -16.61 -42.40
N GLU A 96 9.88 -15.98 -42.66
CA GLU A 96 9.63 -14.57 -42.37
C GLU A 96 8.24 -14.33 -41.80
N LEU A 97 8.10 -13.24 -41.00
CA LEU A 97 6.83 -12.68 -40.54
C LEU A 97 6.74 -11.23 -40.97
N SER A 98 5.57 -10.81 -41.43
CA SER A 98 5.29 -9.41 -41.73
C SER A 98 5.27 -8.54 -40.46
N THR A 99 5.38 -7.21 -40.63
CA THR A 99 5.33 -6.27 -39.51
C THR A 99 4.03 -6.39 -38.73
N GLU A 100 2.89 -6.57 -39.40
CA GLU A 100 1.58 -6.73 -38.79
C GLU A 100 1.48 -8.03 -37.98
N GLN A 101 2.01 -9.13 -38.52
CA GLN A 101 2.07 -10.42 -37.83
C GLN A 101 2.96 -10.36 -36.60
N LEU A 102 4.15 -9.71 -36.70
CA LEU A 102 5.01 -9.48 -35.55
C LEU A 102 4.34 -8.64 -34.47
N LYS A 103 3.70 -7.52 -34.83
CA LYS A 103 2.96 -6.68 -33.88
C LYS A 103 1.87 -7.46 -33.17
N LYS A 104 1.06 -8.22 -33.92
CA LYS A 104 0.01 -9.08 -33.36
C LYS A 104 0.59 -10.10 -32.38
N GLY A 105 1.63 -10.84 -32.80
CA GLY A 105 2.22 -11.90 -31.99
C GLY A 105 2.95 -11.38 -30.75
N ILE A 106 3.65 -10.22 -30.83
CA ILE A 106 4.23 -9.56 -29.66
C ILE A 106 3.13 -9.19 -28.66
N ARG A 107 2.04 -8.55 -29.13
CA ARG A 107 0.90 -8.19 -28.27
C ARG A 107 0.29 -9.40 -27.58
N GLU A 108 0.02 -10.47 -28.32
CA GLU A 108 -0.52 -11.72 -27.73
C GLU A 108 0.43 -12.35 -26.73
N GLY A 109 1.74 -12.35 -27.02
CA GLY A 109 2.77 -12.81 -26.09
C GLY A 109 2.81 -11.99 -24.81
N VAL A 110 2.61 -10.67 -24.88
CA VAL A 110 2.53 -9.78 -23.72
C VAL A 110 1.24 -10.04 -22.92
N LEU A 111 0.09 -10.16 -23.60
CA LEU A 111 -1.20 -10.43 -22.95
C LEU A 111 -1.22 -11.78 -22.20
N LYS A 112 -0.51 -12.78 -22.72
CA LYS A 112 -0.35 -14.10 -22.08
C LYS A 112 0.75 -14.14 -21.02
N HIS A 113 1.42 -12.99 -20.73
CA HIS A 113 2.57 -12.88 -19.83
C HIS A 113 3.77 -13.79 -20.23
N GLY A 114 3.83 -14.18 -21.49
CA GLY A 114 4.88 -15.05 -22.03
C GLY A 114 6.06 -14.29 -22.61
N LEU A 115 5.93 -12.98 -22.87
CA LEU A 115 6.93 -12.16 -23.53
C LEU A 115 7.05 -10.77 -22.88
N VAL A 116 8.28 -10.28 -22.77
CA VAL A 116 8.59 -8.93 -22.29
C VAL A 116 9.38 -8.19 -23.38
N PRO A 117 8.75 -7.29 -24.16
CA PRO A 117 9.47 -6.52 -25.19
C PRO A 117 10.43 -5.53 -24.52
N VAL A 118 11.68 -5.50 -25.02
CA VAL A 118 12.73 -4.64 -24.50
C VAL A 118 13.11 -3.60 -25.55
N LEU A 119 13.02 -2.34 -25.15
CA LEU A 119 13.35 -1.17 -25.95
C LEU A 119 14.61 -0.50 -25.44
N CYS A 120 15.22 0.34 -26.27
CA CYS A 120 16.39 1.12 -25.91
C CYS A 120 16.15 2.62 -26.11
N GLY A 121 16.89 3.46 -25.35
CA GLY A 121 16.78 4.90 -25.51
C GLY A 121 17.49 5.70 -24.42
N SER A 122 17.35 7.01 -24.49
CA SER A 122 17.84 7.97 -23.51
C SER A 122 16.75 8.98 -23.18
N ALA A 123 16.06 8.78 -22.06
CA ALA A 123 14.98 9.69 -21.62
C ALA A 123 15.48 11.14 -21.44
N PHE A 124 16.67 11.34 -20.87
CA PHE A 124 17.26 12.67 -20.68
C PHE A 124 17.51 13.41 -22.01
N LYS A 125 17.87 12.69 -23.07
CA LYS A 125 18.07 13.24 -24.42
C LYS A 125 16.83 13.10 -25.31
N ASN A 126 15.69 12.69 -24.75
CA ASN A 126 14.47 12.41 -25.49
C ASN A 126 14.62 11.48 -26.72
N LYS A 127 15.65 10.61 -26.70
CA LYS A 127 15.89 9.64 -27.78
C LYS A 127 15.18 8.31 -27.46
N GLY A 128 14.31 7.83 -28.34
CA GLY A 128 13.52 6.60 -28.16
C GLY A 128 12.22 6.76 -27.36
N VAL A 129 11.93 7.92 -26.80
CA VAL A 129 10.72 8.13 -25.97
C VAL A 129 9.45 7.95 -26.78
N GLN A 130 9.40 8.51 -28.01
CA GLN A 130 8.26 8.37 -28.92
C GLN A 130 8.00 6.90 -29.26
N LEU A 131 9.04 6.13 -29.57
CA LEU A 131 8.92 4.69 -29.85
C LEU A 131 8.46 3.87 -28.65
N VAL A 132 8.79 4.30 -27.42
CA VAL A 132 8.25 3.68 -26.20
C VAL A 132 6.76 3.96 -26.07
N LEU A 133 6.31 5.19 -26.34
CA LEU A 133 4.89 5.54 -26.31
C LEU A 133 4.08 4.75 -27.34
N ASP A 134 4.62 4.61 -28.57
CA ASP A 134 4.01 3.77 -29.62
C ASP A 134 3.94 2.31 -29.17
N ALA A 135 5.02 1.76 -28.58
CA ALA A 135 5.04 0.40 -28.08
C ALA A 135 4.05 0.17 -26.91
N VAL A 136 3.80 1.17 -26.06
CA VAL A 136 2.75 1.10 -25.02
C VAL A 136 1.39 0.92 -25.68
N VAL A 137 1.09 1.68 -26.74
CA VAL A 137 -0.19 1.59 -27.46
C VAL A 137 -0.30 0.25 -28.21
N ASP A 138 0.79 -0.17 -28.88
CA ASP A 138 0.79 -1.37 -29.71
C ASP A 138 0.73 -2.67 -28.87
N TYR A 139 1.42 -2.74 -27.71
CA TYR A 139 1.69 -4.01 -27.03
C TYR A 139 1.11 -4.17 -25.62
N LEU A 140 0.88 -3.09 -24.87
CA LEU A 140 0.32 -3.24 -23.51
C LEU A 140 -1.19 -3.51 -23.54
N PRO A 141 -1.72 -4.26 -22.55
CA PRO A 141 -3.14 -4.55 -22.46
C PRO A 141 -3.96 -3.29 -22.21
N ALA A 142 -5.06 -3.14 -22.96
CA ALA A 142 -6.12 -2.22 -22.60
C ALA A 142 -7.01 -2.80 -21.50
N PRO A 143 -7.82 -1.98 -20.80
CA PRO A 143 -8.74 -2.49 -19.77
C PRO A 143 -9.70 -3.58 -20.25
N VAL A 144 -10.03 -3.61 -21.54
CA VAL A 144 -10.89 -4.61 -22.18
C VAL A 144 -10.16 -5.91 -22.54
N ASP A 145 -8.83 -5.92 -22.57
CA ASP A 145 -8.02 -7.10 -22.88
C ASP A 145 -7.79 -7.98 -21.65
N VAL A 146 -8.01 -7.43 -20.45
CA VAL A 146 -7.78 -8.16 -19.19
C VAL A 146 -9.07 -8.77 -18.67
N LYS A 147 -8.93 -9.79 -17.82
CA LYS A 147 -10.10 -10.42 -17.18
C LYS A 147 -10.88 -9.40 -16.36
N PRO A 148 -12.24 -9.53 -16.32
CA PRO A 148 -13.07 -8.73 -15.42
C PRO A 148 -12.57 -8.80 -13.98
N ILE A 149 -12.65 -7.67 -13.25
CA ILE A 149 -12.26 -7.63 -11.84
C ILE A 149 -13.22 -8.48 -11.00
N GLN A 150 -12.67 -9.25 -10.09
CA GLN A 150 -13.45 -10.02 -9.12
C GLN A 150 -13.78 -9.19 -7.89
N GLY A 151 -14.91 -9.51 -7.27
CA GLY A 151 -15.34 -8.89 -6.03
C GLY A 151 -16.34 -9.76 -5.29
N VAL A 152 -16.72 -9.33 -4.09
CA VAL A 152 -17.66 -10.04 -3.22
C VAL A 152 -18.89 -9.17 -2.98
N LEU A 153 -20.06 -9.72 -3.25
CA LEU A 153 -21.35 -9.10 -2.95
C LEU A 153 -21.63 -9.10 -1.43
N PRO A 154 -22.50 -8.24 -0.92
CA PRO A 154 -22.92 -8.28 0.49
C PRO A 154 -23.49 -9.63 0.95
N SER A 155 -23.97 -10.44 0.01
CA SER A 155 -24.44 -11.82 0.26
C SER A 155 -23.32 -12.83 0.50
N GLY A 156 -22.05 -12.43 0.36
CA GLY A 156 -20.88 -13.30 0.43
C GLY A 156 -20.59 -14.09 -0.85
N LYS A 157 -21.36 -13.88 -1.93
CA LYS A 157 -21.10 -14.50 -3.23
C LYS A 157 -20.08 -13.71 -4.02
N GLU A 158 -19.23 -14.41 -4.74
CA GLU A 158 -18.31 -13.81 -5.73
C GLU A 158 -19.09 -13.31 -6.95
N ASP A 159 -18.68 -12.19 -7.49
CA ASP A 159 -19.19 -11.59 -8.72
C ASP A 159 -18.06 -10.89 -9.45
N VAL A 160 -18.28 -10.50 -10.71
CA VAL A 160 -17.29 -9.86 -11.55
C VAL A 160 -17.81 -8.55 -12.13
N ARG A 161 -16.92 -7.61 -12.38
CA ARG A 161 -17.24 -6.35 -13.08
C ARG A 161 -16.40 -6.26 -14.36
N PRO A 162 -17.04 -6.29 -15.53
CA PRO A 162 -16.37 -6.10 -16.81
C PRO A 162 -16.02 -4.62 -17.02
N SER A 163 -14.99 -4.37 -17.81
CA SER A 163 -14.64 -3.00 -18.23
C SER A 163 -15.62 -2.53 -19.32
N ASP A 164 -16.82 -2.12 -18.90
CA ASP A 164 -17.92 -1.65 -19.74
C ASP A 164 -18.63 -0.47 -19.06
N ASP A 165 -18.83 0.61 -19.80
CA ASP A 165 -19.52 1.82 -19.33
C ASP A 165 -21.00 1.58 -18.97
N ASN A 166 -21.63 0.55 -19.56
CA ASN A 166 -23.01 0.18 -19.28
C ASN A 166 -23.18 -0.76 -18.07
N ALA A 167 -22.08 -1.28 -17.55
CA ALA A 167 -22.11 -2.11 -16.35
C ALA A 167 -22.33 -1.25 -15.09
N PRO A 168 -22.79 -1.85 -13.96
CA PRO A 168 -22.87 -1.12 -12.70
C PRO A 168 -21.51 -0.53 -12.30
N PHE A 169 -21.52 0.72 -11.84
CA PHE A 169 -20.30 1.43 -11.45
C PHE A 169 -19.54 0.70 -10.35
N SER A 170 -18.24 0.53 -10.56
CA SER A 170 -17.29 0.12 -9.53
C SER A 170 -15.90 0.71 -9.75
N ALA A 171 -15.26 1.14 -8.67
CA ALA A 171 -13.92 1.71 -8.69
C ALA A 171 -13.17 1.37 -7.40
N LEU A 172 -11.85 1.31 -7.48
CA LEU A 172 -10.95 1.14 -6.35
C LEU A 172 -10.25 2.46 -6.03
N ALA A 173 -10.37 2.92 -4.78
CA ALA A 173 -9.57 4.02 -4.26
C ALA A 173 -8.17 3.49 -3.92
N PHE A 174 -7.22 3.60 -4.85
CA PHE A 174 -5.91 2.95 -4.71
C PHE A 174 -4.85 3.83 -4.06
N LYS A 175 -5.09 5.13 -3.94
CA LYS A 175 -4.18 6.09 -3.29
C LYS A 175 -4.95 7.29 -2.79
N VAL A 176 -4.61 7.74 -1.59
CA VAL A 176 -5.08 9.00 -1.02
C VAL A 176 -3.88 9.93 -0.82
N MET A 177 -4.06 11.21 -1.10
CA MET A 177 -3.09 12.27 -0.82
C MET A 177 -3.79 13.44 -0.17
N SER A 178 -3.15 14.01 0.83
CA SER A 178 -3.55 15.29 1.42
C SER A 178 -2.77 16.41 0.76
N ASP A 179 -3.46 17.42 0.27
CA ASP A 179 -2.83 18.61 -0.28
C ASP A 179 -3.43 19.89 0.30
N PRO A 180 -2.86 21.07 0.04
CA PRO A 180 -3.35 22.35 0.58
C PRO A 180 -4.83 22.64 0.21
N TYR A 181 -5.35 22.02 -0.84
CA TYR A 181 -6.73 22.22 -1.32
C TYR A 181 -7.70 21.13 -0.85
N GLY A 182 -7.23 20.18 -0.05
CA GLY A 182 -8.02 19.11 0.53
C GLY A 182 -7.55 17.70 0.16
N LYS A 183 -8.36 16.73 0.53
CA LYS A 183 -8.10 15.31 0.29
C LYS A 183 -8.36 14.95 -1.16
N LEU A 184 -7.36 14.38 -1.82
CA LEU A 184 -7.40 13.89 -3.19
C LEU A 184 -7.35 12.36 -3.16
N THR A 185 -8.42 11.73 -3.61
CA THR A 185 -8.53 10.26 -3.66
C THR A 185 -8.41 9.79 -5.10
N PHE A 186 -7.32 9.10 -5.42
CA PHE A 186 -7.11 8.50 -6.73
C PHE A 186 -7.92 7.23 -6.87
N VAL A 187 -8.66 7.13 -7.97
CA VAL A 187 -9.54 6.00 -8.26
C VAL A 187 -9.19 5.37 -9.60
N ARG A 188 -9.22 4.04 -9.64
CA ARG A 188 -9.24 3.26 -10.87
C ARG A 188 -10.67 2.80 -11.13
N MET A 189 -11.21 3.21 -12.25
CA MET A 189 -12.51 2.77 -12.74
C MET A 189 -12.40 1.36 -13.29
N TYR A 190 -13.23 0.44 -12.78
CA TYR A 190 -13.29 -0.93 -13.33
C TYR A 190 -14.53 -1.13 -14.21
N SER A 191 -15.64 -0.54 -13.83
CA SER A 191 -16.90 -0.64 -14.59
C SER A 191 -17.76 0.60 -14.42
N GLY A 192 -18.66 0.82 -15.37
CA GLY A 192 -19.64 1.90 -15.34
C GLY A 192 -19.03 3.28 -15.52
N VAL A 193 -19.82 4.30 -15.20
CA VAL A 193 -19.45 5.72 -15.31
C VAL A 193 -19.65 6.42 -13.96
N LEU A 194 -18.65 7.17 -13.55
CA LEU A 194 -18.67 8.02 -12.37
C LEU A 194 -18.88 9.48 -12.78
N SER A 195 -20.00 10.07 -12.39
CA SER A 195 -20.32 11.46 -12.78
C SER A 195 -20.16 12.42 -11.61
N LYS A 196 -19.72 13.64 -11.91
CA LYS A 196 -19.68 14.76 -10.97
C LYS A 196 -21.08 15.05 -10.39
N GLY A 197 -21.14 15.28 -9.09
CA GLY A 197 -22.38 15.55 -8.36
C GLY A 197 -23.18 14.32 -7.96
N SER A 198 -22.81 13.11 -8.42
CA SER A 198 -23.46 11.85 -8.07
C SER A 198 -23.19 11.41 -6.63
N TYR A 199 -23.95 10.42 -6.18
CA TYR A 199 -23.70 9.72 -4.93
C TYR A 199 -23.28 8.29 -5.21
N VAL A 200 -22.31 7.82 -4.47
CA VAL A 200 -21.77 6.45 -4.53
C VAL A 200 -21.75 5.83 -3.14
N MET A 201 -21.62 4.52 -3.10
CA MET A 201 -21.43 3.75 -1.88
C MET A 201 -19.95 3.41 -1.73
N ASN A 202 -19.36 3.70 -0.59
CA ASN A 202 -18.13 3.06 -0.12
C ASN A 202 -18.54 1.75 0.53
N SER A 203 -18.46 0.65 -0.23
CA SER A 203 -18.93 -0.67 0.21
C SER A 203 -18.01 -1.31 1.24
N THR A 204 -16.75 -0.89 1.32
CA THR A 204 -15.80 -1.37 2.34
C THR A 204 -16.19 -0.86 3.73
N LYS A 205 -16.73 0.36 3.83
CA LYS A 205 -17.08 1.03 5.10
C LYS A 205 -18.56 1.22 5.32
N ASP A 206 -19.40 0.75 4.39
CA ASP A 206 -20.85 0.95 4.40
C ASP A 206 -21.24 2.44 4.55
N ALA A 207 -20.61 3.30 3.76
CA ALA A 207 -20.77 4.74 3.85
C ALA A 207 -21.13 5.37 2.52
N LYS A 208 -22.15 6.24 2.51
CA LYS A 208 -22.52 7.00 1.30
C LYS A 208 -21.63 8.22 1.14
N GLU A 209 -21.06 8.38 -0.05
CA GLU A 209 -20.17 9.49 -0.42
C GLU A 209 -20.76 10.31 -1.57
N ARG A 210 -20.45 11.60 -1.58
CA ARG A 210 -20.84 12.50 -2.67
C ARG A 210 -19.63 12.87 -3.49
N ILE A 211 -19.73 12.73 -4.81
CA ILE A 211 -18.70 13.10 -5.76
C ILE A 211 -18.79 14.61 -6.04
N SER A 212 -17.89 15.37 -5.46
CA SER A 212 -17.91 16.84 -5.60
C SER A 212 -17.25 17.29 -6.89
N ARG A 213 -16.02 16.88 -7.13
CA ARG A 213 -15.24 17.19 -8.34
C ARG A 213 -14.44 15.98 -8.76
N LEU A 214 -14.28 15.83 -10.07
CA LEU A 214 -13.45 14.83 -10.72
C LEU A 214 -12.32 15.52 -11.46
N VAL A 215 -11.11 14.99 -11.36
CA VAL A 215 -9.93 15.52 -12.05
C VAL A 215 -9.10 14.40 -12.66
N ILE A 216 -8.50 14.67 -13.81
CA ILE A 216 -7.41 13.90 -14.39
C ILE A 216 -6.12 14.67 -14.11
N LEU A 217 -5.08 13.95 -13.64
CA LEU A 217 -3.80 14.55 -13.36
C LEU A 217 -2.81 14.30 -14.49
N LYS A 218 -2.17 15.38 -14.92
CA LYS A 218 -1.07 15.35 -15.90
C LYS A 218 0.13 16.02 -15.24
N ALA A 219 0.99 15.23 -14.60
CA ALA A 219 2.05 15.69 -13.70
C ALA A 219 1.48 16.54 -12.55
N ASP A 220 1.75 17.84 -12.51
CA ASP A 220 1.25 18.81 -11.53
C ASP A 220 -0.03 19.55 -11.99
N GLU A 221 -0.40 19.40 -13.26
CA GLU A 221 -1.62 19.99 -13.81
C GLU A 221 -2.85 19.14 -13.48
N ARG A 222 -3.96 19.82 -13.15
CA ARG A 222 -5.26 19.22 -12.86
C ARG A 222 -6.27 19.65 -13.90
N GLU A 223 -6.77 18.71 -14.64
CA GLU A 223 -7.85 18.91 -15.59
C GLU A 223 -9.17 18.45 -14.97
N GLU A 224 -10.09 19.38 -14.75
CA GLU A 224 -11.42 19.05 -14.22
C GLU A 224 -12.27 18.38 -15.31
N VAL A 225 -12.90 17.25 -14.98
CA VAL A 225 -13.76 16.49 -15.90
C VAL A 225 -15.14 16.28 -15.29
N ASP A 226 -16.13 16.07 -16.12
CA ASP A 226 -17.51 15.83 -15.66
C ASP A 226 -17.78 14.36 -15.37
N GLU A 227 -17.02 13.44 -15.98
CA GLU A 227 -17.17 11.99 -15.78
C GLU A 227 -15.84 11.26 -15.92
N LEU A 228 -15.76 10.07 -15.30
CA LEU A 228 -14.73 9.04 -15.51
C LEU A 228 -15.43 7.77 -15.95
N ARG A 229 -14.85 7.06 -16.92
CA ARG A 229 -15.41 5.86 -17.56
C ARG A 229 -14.65 4.59 -17.17
N ALA A 230 -15.21 3.44 -17.48
CA ALA A 230 -14.58 2.14 -17.27
C ALA A 230 -13.16 2.10 -17.86
N GLY A 231 -12.17 1.78 -17.04
CA GLY A 231 -10.76 1.75 -17.41
C GLY A 231 -9.98 3.04 -17.11
N ASP A 232 -10.65 4.15 -16.81
CA ASP A 232 -10.00 5.42 -16.51
C ASP A 232 -9.28 5.40 -15.15
N LEU A 233 -8.25 6.24 -15.09
CA LEU A 233 -7.59 6.67 -13.87
C LEU A 233 -7.86 8.14 -13.65
N GLY A 234 -8.43 8.47 -12.50
CA GLY A 234 -8.70 9.85 -12.15
C GLY A 234 -8.60 10.07 -10.63
N ALA A 235 -8.98 11.24 -10.19
CA ALA A 235 -9.05 11.52 -8.77
C ALA A 235 -10.34 12.27 -8.40
N VAL A 236 -10.83 11.97 -7.23
CA VAL A 236 -12.02 12.56 -6.61
C VAL A 236 -11.59 13.49 -5.48
N LEU A 237 -12.11 14.71 -5.47
CA LEU A 237 -11.87 15.65 -4.38
C LEU A 237 -13.06 15.62 -3.40
N GLY A 238 -12.71 15.64 -2.11
CA GLY A 238 -13.66 15.88 -1.04
C GLY A 238 -14.40 14.64 -0.51
N LEU A 239 -13.94 13.43 -0.82
CA LEU A 239 -14.41 12.22 -0.13
C LEU A 239 -13.98 12.26 1.34
N LYS A 240 -14.92 11.98 2.25
CA LYS A 240 -14.70 12.14 3.69
C LYS A 240 -14.26 10.85 4.36
N ASN A 241 -14.91 9.75 4.02
CA ASN A 241 -14.71 8.47 4.71
C ASN A 241 -13.79 7.50 3.93
N THR A 242 -13.55 7.79 2.65
CA THR A 242 -12.77 6.90 1.77
C THR A 242 -11.28 6.99 2.05
N THR A 243 -10.64 5.85 2.20
CA THR A 243 -9.20 5.67 2.39
C THR A 243 -8.61 4.74 1.32
N THR A 244 -7.30 4.61 1.28
CA THR A 244 -6.61 3.69 0.35
C THR A 244 -7.06 2.24 0.55
N GLY A 245 -7.46 1.59 -0.54
CA GLY A 245 -7.97 0.20 -0.55
C GLY A 245 -9.50 0.10 -0.51
N ASP A 246 -10.23 1.19 -0.32
CA ASP A 246 -11.68 1.16 -0.30
C ASP A 246 -12.29 1.02 -1.70
N THR A 247 -13.40 0.32 -1.78
CA THR A 247 -14.21 0.18 -2.99
C THR A 247 -15.34 1.22 -3.01
N LEU A 248 -15.45 1.92 -4.12
CA LEU A 248 -16.60 2.77 -4.44
C LEU A 248 -17.45 2.08 -5.50
N CYS A 249 -18.76 2.01 -5.29
CA CYS A 249 -19.67 1.31 -6.21
C CYS A 249 -21.04 1.98 -6.28
N ASN A 250 -21.89 1.43 -7.15
CA ASN A 250 -23.30 1.84 -7.23
C ASN A 250 -24.02 1.48 -5.91
N THR A 251 -24.86 2.39 -5.44
CA THR A 251 -25.65 2.20 -4.20
C THR A 251 -26.63 1.02 -4.32
N ASP A 252 -27.18 0.80 -5.52
CA ASP A 252 -28.20 -0.21 -5.77
C ASP A 252 -27.63 -1.60 -6.15
N ASP A 253 -26.31 -1.65 -6.47
CA ASP A 253 -25.61 -2.87 -6.81
C ASP A 253 -24.23 -2.89 -6.14
N PRO A 254 -24.20 -3.04 -4.81
CA PRO A 254 -22.96 -2.97 -4.03
C PRO A 254 -22.08 -4.21 -4.24
N ILE A 255 -20.77 -3.95 -4.40
CA ILE A 255 -19.71 -4.97 -4.49
C ILE A 255 -18.50 -4.47 -3.73
N VAL A 256 -17.76 -5.34 -3.08
CA VAL A 256 -16.42 -5.08 -2.55
C VAL A 256 -15.43 -5.74 -3.50
N LEU A 257 -14.63 -4.94 -4.18
CA LEU A 257 -13.57 -5.43 -5.07
C LEU A 257 -12.45 -6.07 -4.25
N GLU A 258 -11.55 -6.79 -4.92
CA GLU A 258 -10.39 -7.38 -4.30
C GLU A 258 -9.62 -6.35 -3.46
N THR A 259 -9.44 -6.64 -2.17
CA THR A 259 -8.78 -5.74 -1.24
C THR A 259 -7.26 -5.80 -1.40
N LEU A 260 -6.61 -4.64 -1.27
CA LEU A 260 -5.16 -4.57 -1.23
C LEU A 260 -4.64 -5.33 0.01
N PHE A 261 -3.67 -6.22 -0.18
CA PHE A 261 -2.94 -6.80 0.95
C PHE A 261 -2.06 -5.72 1.58
N ILE A 262 -2.39 -5.33 2.81
CA ILE A 262 -1.62 -4.34 3.57
C ILE A 262 -0.88 -5.08 4.66
N PRO A 263 0.46 -5.16 4.60
CA PRO A 263 1.25 -5.82 5.63
C PRO A 263 1.19 -5.07 6.96
N GLU A 264 1.30 -5.83 8.05
CA GLU A 264 1.37 -5.25 9.40
C GLU A 264 2.70 -4.52 9.61
N PRO A 265 2.71 -3.37 10.32
CA PRO A 265 3.92 -2.67 10.69
C PRO A 265 4.85 -3.53 11.55
N VAL A 266 6.16 -3.39 11.35
CA VAL A 266 7.17 -4.23 12.03
C VAL A 266 7.97 -3.51 13.11
N ILE A 267 8.00 -2.17 13.11
CA ILE A 267 8.69 -1.36 14.12
C ILE A 267 7.81 -0.22 14.60
N SER A 268 8.07 0.25 15.81
CA SER A 268 7.34 1.36 16.42
C SER A 268 8.30 2.32 17.10
N VAL A 269 7.98 3.62 17.07
CA VAL A 269 8.68 4.67 17.81
C VAL A 269 7.67 5.59 18.47
N ALA A 270 8.03 6.17 19.62
CA ALA A 270 7.25 7.21 20.26
C ALA A 270 7.54 8.56 19.59
N VAL A 271 6.51 9.38 19.41
CA VAL A 271 6.60 10.72 18.84
C VAL A 271 5.98 11.72 19.79
N GLU A 272 6.72 12.79 20.13
CA GLU A 272 6.27 13.84 21.03
C GLU A 272 6.51 15.22 20.39
N PRO A 273 5.53 16.13 20.41
CA PRO A 273 5.74 17.45 19.87
C PRO A 273 6.77 18.21 20.73
N LYS A 274 7.64 19.01 20.12
CA LYS A 274 8.62 19.81 20.86
C LYS A 274 7.97 20.91 21.69
N THR A 275 6.83 21.43 21.25
CA THR A 275 6.09 22.48 21.94
C THR A 275 4.61 22.12 22.11
N LYS A 276 3.96 22.69 23.14
CA LYS A 276 2.50 22.52 23.33
C LYS A 276 1.69 23.04 22.13
N GLY A 277 2.16 24.06 21.42
CA GLY A 277 1.50 24.62 20.24
C GLY A 277 1.56 23.69 19.02
N ASP A 278 2.48 22.74 18.99
CA ASP A 278 2.61 21.79 17.90
C ASP A 278 1.74 20.54 18.07
N MET A 279 1.09 20.35 19.23
CA MET A 279 0.23 19.20 19.51
C MET A 279 -0.89 19.04 18.47
N GLU A 280 -1.60 20.13 18.19
CA GLU A 280 -2.71 20.10 17.21
C GLU A 280 -2.22 19.87 15.79
N LYS A 281 -1.09 20.47 15.43
CA LYS A 281 -0.45 20.27 14.12
C LYS A 281 0.05 18.82 13.97
N LEU A 282 0.67 18.27 15.04
CA LEU A 282 1.11 16.87 15.05
C LEU A 282 -0.06 15.92 14.84
N SER A 283 -1.17 16.12 15.56
CA SER A 283 -2.35 15.29 15.38
C SER A 283 -2.89 15.34 13.95
N LYS A 284 -2.98 16.53 13.36
CA LYS A 284 -3.40 16.71 11.95
C LYS A 284 -2.45 16.03 10.98
N ALA A 285 -1.14 16.18 11.17
CA ALA A 285 -0.12 15.56 10.33
C ALA A 285 -0.19 14.03 10.39
N LEU A 286 -0.28 13.47 11.60
CA LEU A 286 -0.37 12.02 11.81
C LEU A 286 -1.64 11.45 11.19
N THR A 287 -2.78 12.13 11.34
CA THR A 287 -4.04 11.71 10.71
C THR A 287 -3.92 11.72 9.18
N ALA A 288 -3.41 12.80 8.60
CA ALA A 288 -3.24 12.91 7.15
C ALA A 288 -2.31 11.82 6.60
N LEU A 289 -1.16 11.60 7.25
CA LEU A 289 -0.18 10.58 6.82
C LEU A 289 -0.73 9.15 6.97
N SER A 290 -1.53 8.86 8.01
CA SER A 290 -2.15 7.54 8.18
C SER A 290 -3.31 7.28 7.19
N GLU A 291 -3.96 8.33 6.69
CA GLU A 291 -4.95 8.21 5.62
C GLU A 291 -4.28 7.97 4.24
N GLU A 292 -3.07 8.50 4.05
CA GLU A 292 -2.30 8.31 2.81
C GLU A 292 -1.66 6.91 2.74
N ASP A 293 -1.11 6.45 3.85
CA ASP A 293 -0.35 5.20 3.92
C ASP A 293 -0.97 4.21 4.92
N PRO A 294 -1.65 3.18 4.44
CA PRO A 294 -2.31 2.20 5.29
C PRO A 294 -1.32 1.31 6.06
N THR A 295 -0.03 1.30 5.72
CA THR A 295 1.02 0.60 6.49
C THR A 295 1.55 1.43 7.65
N PHE A 296 1.19 2.71 7.72
CA PHE A 296 1.51 3.61 8.80
C PHE A 296 0.39 3.66 9.84
N ARG A 297 0.67 3.24 11.05
CA ARG A 297 -0.31 3.24 12.15
C ARG A 297 0.07 4.23 13.23
N VAL A 298 -0.94 4.87 13.78
CA VAL A 298 -0.82 5.80 14.91
C VAL A 298 -1.68 5.27 16.05
N SER A 299 -1.11 5.17 17.23
CA SER A 299 -1.82 4.77 18.44
C SER A 299 -1.35 5.61 19.63
N THR A 300 -2.18 5.70 20.64
CA THR A 300 -1.80 6.27 21.94
C THR A 300 -1.74 5.15 22.95
N ASP A 301 -0.59 4.98 23.58
CA ASP A 301 -0.43 4.01 24.66
C ASP A 301 -1.30 4.47 25.86
N PRO A 302 -2.25 3.65 26.31
CA PRO A 302 -3.20 4.07 27.36
C PRO A 302 -2.55 4.26 28.74
N GLU A 303 -1.37 3.70 28.96
CA GLU A 303 -0.69 3.77 30.24
C GLU A 303 0.34 4.89 30.31
N THR A 304 1.11 5.05 29.25
CA THR A 304 2.15 6.08 29.18
C THR A 304 1.64 7.38 28.57
N ASN A 305 0.44 7.37 27.96
CA ASN A 305 -0.12 8.46 27.14
C ASN A 305 0.79 8.93 26.00
N GLN A 306 1.80 8.12 25.64
CA GLN A 306 2.64 8.43 24.51
C GLN A 306 1.93 8.17 23.20
N THR A 307 2.14 9.05 22.22
CA THR A 307 1.77 8.79 20.84
C THR A 307 2.83 7.91 20.22
N VAL A 308 2.43 6.74 19.75
CA VAL A 308 3.31 5.75 19.11
C VAL A 308 2.94 5.66 17.64
N ILE A 309 3.95 5.75 16.79
CA ILE A 309 3.82 5.54 15.34
C ILE A 309 4.51 4.23 14.97
N ALA A 310 3.86 3.47 14.11
CA ALA A 310 4.37 2.18 13.64
C ALA A 310 4.45 2.15 12.10
N GLY A 311 5.46 1.48 11.57
CA GLY A 311 5.72 1.42 10.13
C GLY A 311 6.54 0.20 9.71
N MET A 312 6.81 0.09 8.41
CA MET A 312 7.45 -1.06 7.78
C MET A 312 8.96 -1.15 8.00
N GLY A 313 9.57 -0.12 8.57
CA GLY A 313 11.01 -0.08 8.84
C GLY A 313 11.47 1.31 9.30
N GLU A 314 12.73 1.38 9.74
CA GLU A 314 13.34 2.61 10.26
C GLU A 314 13.30 3.74 9.21
N LEU A 315 13.78 3.47 8.00
CA LEU A 315 13.75 4.44 6.90
C LEU A 315 12.34 4.91 6.57
N HIS A 316 11.33 4.05 6.65
CA HIS A 316 9.94 4.42 6.43
C HIS A 316 9.49 5.47 7.47
N LEU A 317 9.73 5.22 8.75
CA LEU A 317 9.37 6.14 9.82
C LEU A 317 10.17 7.45 9.74
N GLU A 318 11.47 7.40 9.40
CA GLU A 318 12.32 8.59 9.19
C GLU A 318 11.75 9.48 8.07
N ILE A 319 11.34 8.90 6.94
CA ILE A 319 10.73 9.65 5.83
C ILE A 319 9.42 10.31 6.27
N LEU A 320 8.56 9.61 7.02
CA LEU A 320 7.30 10.17 7.50
C LEU A 320 7.51 11.33 8.47
N VAL A 321 8.51 11.21 9.34
CA VAL A 321 8.90 12.30 10.26
C VAL A 321 9.46 13.49 9.50
N ASP A 322 10.29 13.26 8.50
CA ASP A 322 10.81 14.32 7.64
C ASP A 322 9.67 15.02 6.86
N ARG A 323 8.66 14.26 6.40
CA ARG A 323 7.43 14.81 5.81
C ARG A 323 6.64 15.65 6.81
N MET A 324 6.50 15.20 8.08
CA MET A 324 5.86 16.03 9.12
C MET A 324 6.53 17.40 9.27
N LEU A 325 7.86 17.43 9.25
CA LEU A 325 8.61 18.69 9.31
C LEU A 325 8.43 19.53 8.04
N ARG A 326 8.60 18.94 6.86
CA ARG A 326 8.62 19.69 5.60
C ARG A 326 7.25 20.14 5.13
N GLU A 327 6.25 19.26 5.21
CA GLU A 327 4.90 19.51 4.68
C GLU A 327 4.00 20.18 5.72
N PHE A 328 4.02 19.70 6.96
CA PHE A 328 3.11 20.16 8.02
C PHE A 328 3.75 21.17 8.98
N LYS A 329 5.06 21.44 8.84
CA LYS A 329 5.79 22.38 9.72
C LYS A 329 5.68 22.01 11.21
N VAL A 330 5.78 20.72 11.52
CA VAL A 330 5.75 20.16 12.86
C VAL A 330 7.10 19.61 13.25
N GLU A 331 7.64 20.10 14.35
CA GLU A 331 8.84 19.52 14.95
C GLU A 331 8.47 18.55 16.06
N ALA A 332 8.99 17.32 16.00
CA ALA A 332 8.76 16.29 16.98
C ALA A 332 10.07 15.66 17.47
N ASN A 333 10.07 15.24 18.72
CA ASN A 333 11.08 14.34 19.28
C ASN A 333 10.67 12.91 19.03
N ILE A 334 11.64 12.07 18.65
CA ILE A 334 11.43 10.67 18.37
C ILE A 334 12.28 9.86 19.33
N GLY A 335 11.71 8.82 19.90
CA GLY A 335 12.40 7.96 20.83
C GLY A 335 11.82 6.54 20.87
N ALA A 336 12.47 5.66 21.62
CA ALA A 336 11.89 4.37 21.90
C ALA A 336 10.62 4.53 22.75
N PRO A 337 9.55 3.75 22.49
CA PRO A 337 8.37 3.73 23.37
C PRO A 337 8.76 3.39 24.80
N GLN A 338 8.09 3.98 25.77
CA GLN A 338 8.29 3.64 27.16
C GLN A 338 7.82 2.21 27.43
N VAL A 339 8.56 1.49 28.26
CA VAL A 339 8.18 0.15 28.67
C VAL A 339 7.24 0.23 29.85
N SER A 340 6.02 -0.30 29.70
CA SER A 340 5.07 -0.44 30.77
C SER A 340 5.43 -1.65 31.64
N TYR A 341 6.00 -1.38 32.79
CA TYR A 341 6.33 -2.43 33.75
C TYR A 341 5.07 -2.91 34.51
N ARG A 342 5.08 -4.20 34.87
CA ARG A 342 4.06 -4.84 35.69
C ARG A 342 4.76 -5.61 36.80
N GLU A 343 4.08 -5.72 37.93
CA GLU A 343 4.49 -6.63 39.02
C GLU A 343 3.65 -7.90 38.92
N THR A 344 4.23 -9.02 39.35
CA THR A 344 3.52 -10.28 39.51
C THR A 344 4.19 -11.11 40.63
N ILE A 345 3.49 -12.11 41.16
CA ILE A 345 4.01 -13.06 42.10
C ILE A 345 4.32 -14.38 41.41
N ARG A 346 5.36 -15.07 41.91
CA ARG A 346 5.81 -16.37 41.36
C ARG A 346 5.51 -17.56 42.26
N SER A 347 5.11 -17.32 43.47
CA SER A 347 4.80 -18.36 44.45
C SER A 347 3.64 -17.91 45.32
N SER A 348 2.90 -18.90 45.85
CA SER A 348 1.81 -18.63 46.78
C SER A 348 2.35 -18.15 48.13
N SER A 349 1.64 -17.23 48.75
CA SER A 349 1.97 -16.70 50.07
C SER A 349 0.71 -16.40 50.87
N LYS A 350 0.80 -16.50 52.18
CA LYS A 350 -0.27 -16.07 53.09
C LYS A 350 0.12 -14.78 53.77
N GLY A 351 -0.85 -13.87 53.87
CA GLY A 351 -0.69 -12.60 54.56
C GLY A 351 -1.82 -12.37 55.60
N GLU A 352 -1.49 -11.75 56.71
CA GLU A 352 -2.43 -11.30 57.72
C GLU A 352 -2.36 -9.79 57.85
N GLY A 353 -3.49 -9.13 57.64
CA GLY A 353 -3.66 -7.68 57.85
C GLY A 353 -4.57 -7.40 59.00
N LYS A 354 -4.03 -6.70 60.02
CA LYS A 354 -4.84 -6.25 61.17
C LYS A 354 -4.70 -4.76 61.33
N TYR A 355 -5.84 -4.07 61.28
CA TYR A 355 -5.91 -2.64 61.53
C TYR A 355 -6.80 -2.37 62.75
N ALA A 356 -6.22 -1.74 63.74
CA ALA A 356 -6.97 -1.32 64.91
C ALA A 356 -6.53 0.10 65.31
N ARG A 357 -7.43 1.07 65.21
CA ARG A 357 -7.17 2.47 65.52
C ARG A 357 -8.33 3.09 66.31
N GLN A 358 -7.99 3.73 67.42
CA GLN A 358 -8.98 4.46 68.23
C GLN A 358 -8.42 5.87 68.51
N THR A 359 -9.00 6.87 67.87
CA THR A 359 -8.64 8.28 68.09
C THR A 359 -9.94 9.01 68.40
N GLY A 360 -10.37 9.07 69.67
CA GLY A 360 -11.52 9.83 70.16
C GLY A 360 -12.82 9.49 69.44
N GLY A 361 -13.76 8.78 70.03
CA GLY A 361 -15.03 8.36 69.45
C GLY A 361 -15.10 6.90 69.06
N LYS A 362 -15.74 6.54 67.92
CA LYS A 362 -15.86 5.15 67.45
C LYS A 362 -14.53 4.63 66.94
N GLY A 363 -14.04 3.53 67.54
CA GLY A 363 -12.82 2.84 67.03
C GLY A 363 -13.06 2.21 65.64
N GLN A 364 -11.97 2.11 64.90
CA GLN A 364 -11.91 1.37 63.64
C GLN A 364 -11.17 0.07 63.82
N TYR A 365 -11.73 -1.02 63.32
CA TYR A 365 -11.14 -2.34 63.40
C TYR A 365 -11.36 -3.10 62.10
N GLY A 366 -10.31 -3.70 61.56
CA GLY A 366 -10.34 -4.61 60.42
C GLY A 366 -9.28 -5.67 60.60
N HIS A 367 -9.64 -6.94 60.37
CA HIS A 367 -8.71 -8.06 60.43
C HIS A 367 -9.02 -9.03 59.29
N VAL A 368 -8.07 -9.30 58.43
CA VAL A 368 -8.22 -10.18 57.28
C VAL A 368 -6.97 -11.07 57.12
N ILE A 369 -7.21 -12.31 56.78
CA ILE A 369 -6.14 -13.26 56.39
C ILE A 369 -6.41 -13.60 54.93
N ILE A 370 -5.40 -13.42 54.10
CA ILE A 370 -5.46 -13.65 52.66
C ILE A 370 -4.42 -14.67 52.24
N GLU A 371 -4.70 -15.37 51.17
CA GLU A 371 -3.77 -16.22 50.45
C GLU A 371 -3.66 -15.73 49.05
N MET A 372 -2.44 -15.42 48.57
CA MET A 372 -2.19 -14.97 47.20
C MET A 372 -1.49 -16.09 46.44
N GLU A 373 -2.00 -16.38 45.27
CA GLU A 373 -1.50 -17.38 44.34
C GLU A 373 -1.24 -16.75 42.97
N PRO A 374 -0.20 -17.18 42.22
CA PRO A 374 -0.05 -16.80 40.81
C PRO A 374 -1.29 -17.24 40.01
N ALA A 375 -1.82 -16.37 39.16
CA ALA A 375 -2.84 -16.73 38.19
C ALA A 375 -2.20 -16.99 36.80
N GLU A 376 -2.98 -17.47 35.87
CA GLU A 376 -2.54 -17.62 34.47
C GLU A 376 -2.31 -16.24 33.84
N VAL A 377 -1.30 -16.17 32.95
CA VAL A 377 -0.94 -14.94 32.24
C VAL A 377 -2.16 -14.36 31.51
N GLY A 378 -2.43 -13.07 31.73
CA GLY A 378 -3.56 -12.35 31.12
C GLY A 378 -4.88 -12.44 31.90
N LYS A 379 -4.93 -13.11 33.05
CA LYS A 379 -6.13 -13.19 33.91
C LYS A 379 -6.34 -11.93 34.76
N GLY A 380 -5.30 -11.12 34.94
CA GLY A 380 -5.37 -9.92 35.78
C GLY A 380 -5.57 -10.24 37.24
N PHE A 381 -6.51 -9.56 37.90
CA PHE A 381 -6.85 -9.75 39.34
C PHE A 381 -8.07 -10.68 39.45
N GLU A 382 -7.91 -11.81 40.16
CA GLU A 382 -8.98 -12.76 40.47
C GLU A 382 -9.20 -12.83 42.00
N PHE A 383 -10.45 -12.61 42.45
CA PHE A 383 -10.83 -12.76 43.82
C PHE A 383 -11.65 -14.03 44.06
N VAL A 384 -11.20 -14.87 44.99
CA VAL A 384 -11.89 -16.10 45.37
C VAL A 384 -12.23 -16.12 46.84
N ASN A 385 -13.51 -16.12 47.14
CA ASN A 385 -14.02 -16.20 48.51
C ASN A 385 -13.97 -17.63 49.02
N LYS A 386 -13.05 -17.91 49.94
CA LYS A 386 -12.91 -19.20 50.67
C LYS A 386 -13.35 -19.11 52.16
N ILE A 387 -14.14 -18.10 52.53
CA ILE A 387 -14.60 -17.90 53.91
C ILE A 387 -15.56 -19.02 54.32
N VAL A 388 -15.26 -19.68 55.45
CA VAL A 388 -16.07 -20.74 56.00
C VAL A 388 -16.59 -20.34 57.41
N GLY A 389 -17.81 -20.71 57.73
CA GLY A 389 -18.40 -20.53 59.08
C GLY A 389 -18.74 -19.09 59.44
N GLY A 390 -18.79 -18.14 58.49
CA GLY A 390 -19.19 -16.76 58.74
C GLY A 390 -18.16 -15.92 59.54
N SER A 391 -16.87 -16.30 59.47
CA SER A 391 -15.78 -15.59 60.14
C SER A 391 -15.61 -14.13 59.71
N VAL A 392 -16.02 -13.81 58.48
CA VAL A 392 -16.19 -12.42 57.98
C VAL A 392 -17.65 -12.23 57.57
N PRO A 393 -18.37 -11.25 58.09
CA PRO A 393 -19.72 -10.94 57.63
C PRO A 393 -19.77 -10.60 56.16
N LYS A 394 -20.83 -11.06 55.46
CA LYS A 394 -20.94 -10.94 53.97
C LYS A 394 -20.80 -9.49 53.48
N GLU A 395 -21.25 -8.52 54.25
CA GLU A 395 -21.19 -7.07 53.95
C GLU A 395 -19.78 -6.50 53.84
N TYR A 396 -18.75 -7.17 54.44
CA TYR A 396 -17.34 -6.73 54.39
C TYR A 396 -16.50 -7.44 53.35
N ILE A 397 -17.02 -8.49 52.71
CA ILE A 397 -16.27 -9.23 51.70
C ILE A 397 -16.01 -8.39 50.44
N GLY A 398 -17.02 -7.66 49.95
CA GLY A 398 -16.92 -6.75 48.83
C GLY A 398 -15.92 -5.62 49.06
N PRO A 399 -16.06 -4.86 50.15
CA PRO A 399 -15.06 -3.84 50.51
C PRO A 399 -13.63 -4.38 50.68
N ALA A 400 -13.45 -5.58 51.23
CA ALA A 400 -12.13 -6.20 51.34
C ALA A 400 -11.54 -6.54 49.97
N SER A 401 -12.35 -7.12 49.06
CA SER A 401 -11.93 -7.40 47.68
C SER A 401 -11.54 -6.12 46.90
N ASN A 402 -12.35 -5.03 47.08
CA ASN A 402 -12.04 -3.77 46.42
C ASN A 402 -10.73 -3.16 46.95
N GLY A 403 -10.49 -3.17 48.27
CA GLY A 403 -9.24 -2.69 48.85
C GLY A 403 -8.02 -3.48 48.37
N MET A 404 -8.14 -4.81 48.19
CA MET A 404 -7.08 -5.63 47.59
C MET A 404 -6.82 -5.25 46.14
N LYS A 405 -7.88 -5.08 45.35
CA LYS A 405 -7.79 -4.67 43.95
C LYS A 405 -7.13 -3.28 43.81
N GLU A 406 -7.55 -2.30 44.57
CA GLU A 406 -6.96 -0.95 44.60
C GLU A 406 -5.47 -1.00 44.96
N THR A 407 -5.09 -1.86 45.93
CA THR A 407 -3.66 -2.05 46.29
C THR A 407 -2.87 -2.68 45.14
N CYS A 408 -3.45 -3.61 44.38
CA CYS A 408 -2.83 -4.20 43.19
C CYS A 408 -2.64 -3.17 42.09
N GLU A 409 -3.49 -2.17 41.93
CA GLU A 409 -3.33 -1.11 40.95
C GLU A 409 -2.09 -0.26 41.16
N SER A 410 -1.64 -0.11 42.39
CA SER A 410 -0.43 0.67 42.74
C SER A 410 0.82 -0.15 42.91
N GLY A 411 0.72 -1.48 42.99
CA GLY A 411 1.83 -2.39 43.26
C GLY A 411 2.59 -2.08 44.59
N VAL A 412 3.39 -3.01 45.03
CA VAL A 412 4.10 -2.85 46.32
C VAL A 412 5.63 -2.88 46.18
N LEU A 413 6.14 -3.37 45.04
CA LEU A 413 7.58 -3.54 44.85
C LEU A 413 8.22 -2.26 44.26
N ALA A 414 7.66 -1.75 43.19
CA ALA A 414 8.15 -0.58 42.44
C ALA A 414 7.07 0.42 42.06
N GLY A 415 5.83 0.18 42.52
CA GLY A 415 4.68 1.05 42.22
C GLY A 415 3.98 0.75 40.89
N TYR A 416 4.34 -0.36 40.22
CA TYR A 416 3.69 -0.80 38.99
C TYR A 416 2.48 -1.71 39.29
N PRO A 417 1.45 -1.69 38.47
CA PRO A 417 0.28 -2.53 38.70
C PRO A 417 0.65 -4.01 38.83
N LEU A 418 0.13 -4.67 39.87
CA LEU A 418 0.29 -6.08 40.12
C LEU A 418 -0.80 -6.85 39.35
N ILE A 419 -0.39 -7.72 38.44
CA ILE A 419 -1.27 -8.47 37.56
C ILE A 419 -1.08 -9.98 37.71
N ASP A 420 -2.04 -10.74 37.18
CA ASP A 420 -2.02 -12.20 37.14
C ASP A 420 -1.89 -12.80 38.55
N VAL A 421 -2.72 -12.30 39.44
CA VAL A 421 -2.79 -12.74 40.83
C VAL A 421 -4.20 -13.17 41.21
N LYS A 422 -4.28 -14.22 42.00
CA LYS A 422 -5.49 -14.74 42.61
C LYS A 422 -5.40 -14.59 44.12
N VAL A 423 -6.39 -13.97 44.71
CA VAL A 423 -6.45 -13.68 46.15
C VAL A 423 -7.67 -14.29 46.79
#